data_d96497712a903cbcb8014e6bfdd1a02d
#
_entry.id   d96497712a903cbcb8014e6bfdd1a02d
#
_cell.length_a   1.000
_cell.length_b   1.000
_cell.length_c   1.000
_cell.angle_alpha   90.00
_cell.angle_beta   90.00
_cell.angle_gamma   90.00
#
_symmetry.space_group_name_H-M   'P 1'
#
loop_
_entity.id
_entity.type
_entity.pdbx_description
1 polymer ?
#
loop_
_entity_poly.entity_id
_entity_poly.type
_entity_poly.pdbx_seq_one_letter_code
_entity_poly.pdbx_strand_id
1 'polypeptide(L)'
;MEWTDSLILGILQGITEFLPVSSSGHLELGKAILGDNSMPEESMLFTVVLHFATALSTIVVFRKDIRDILTGFLKFKWNEDTQFISKIALSMLPAAVIGLFFEEELEQLFGGNIVLVGFMLIITGLLLFLADRAKNTNKKVSYIDAFVIGISQAI
;
A
#
# COMPACT_ATOMS: atom_id res chain seq x y z
N MET A 1 17.38 13.16 10.23
CA MET A 1 16.01 13.16 10.83
C MET A 1 16.12 12.99 12.33
N GLU A 2 15.44 13.83 13.12
CA GLU A 2 15.43 13.69 14.57
C GLU A 2 14.54 12.51 15.01
N TRP A 3 14.77 11.98 16.22
CA TRP A 3 13.95 10.86 16.70
C TRP A 3 12.47 11.23 16.89
N THR A 4 12.17 12.49 17.18
CA THR A 4 10.80 13.04 17.28
C THR A 4 10.07 12.99 15.96
N ASP A 5 10.76 13.34 14.88
CA ASP A 5 10.20 13.30 13.51
C ASP A 5 9.93 11.85 13.10
N SER A 6 10.87 10.96 13.43
CA SER A 6 10.70 9.52 13.18
C SER A 6 9.48 8.96 13.92
N LEU A 7 9.22 9.39 15.15
CA LEU A 7 8.06 8.98 15.93
C LEU A 7 6.75 9.51 15.30
N ILE A 8 6.73 10.79 14.90
CA ILE A 8 5.57 11.42 14.27
C ILE A 8 5.25 10.71 12.95
N LEU A 9 6.26 10.48 12.11
CA LEU A 9 6.08 9.79 10.83
C LEU A 9 5.68 8.32 11.02
N GLY A 10 6.19 7.65 12.07
CA GLY A 10 5.77 6.29 12.43
C GLY A 10 4.29 6.21 12.84
N ILE A 11 3.80 7.18 13.61
CA ILE A 11 2.38 7.28 13.97
C ILE A 11 1.55 7.58 12.73
N LEU A 12 1.99 8.52 11.89
CA LEU A 12 1.33 8.85 10.63
C LEU A 12 1.20 7.62 9.73
N GLN A 13 2.29 6.87 9.54
CA GLN A 13 2.29 5.61 8.81
C GLN A 13 1.30 4.61 9.40
N GLY A 14 1.34 4.38 10.71
CA GLY A 14 0.45 3.43 11.37
C GLY A 14 -1.03 3.76 11.25
N ILE A 15 -1.38 5.05 11.11
CA ILE A 15 -2.78 5.47 10.90
C ILE A 15 -3.15 5.36 9.41
N THR A 16 -2.30 5.82 8.51
CA THR A 16 -2.64 5.95 7.08
C THR A 16 -2.50 4.66 6.30
N GLU A 17 -1.66 3.72 6.75
CA GLU A 17 -1.46 2.44 6.07
C GLU A 17 -2.71 1.56 6.05
N PHE A 18 -3.50 1.59 7.12
CA PHE A 18 -4.73 0.79 7.22
C PHE A 18 -5.95 1.49 6.64
N LEU A 19 -5.81 2.72 6.23
CA LEU A 19 -6.83 3.48 5.51
C LEU A 19 -6.45 3.54 4.03
N PRO A 20 -7.40 3.48 3.10
CA PRO A 20 -7.12 3.55 1.66
C PRO A 20 -6.81 5.00 1.21
N VAL A 21 -5.87 5.69 1.87
CA VAL A 21 -5.60 7.13 1.68
C VAL A 21 -4.19 7.44 1.18
N SER A 22 -3.43 6.42 0.75
CA SER A 22 -2.03 6.54 0.35
C SER A 22 -1.08 6.95 1.48
N SER A 23 -0.60 5.98 2.24
CA SER A 23 0.35 6.20 3.34
C SER A 23 1.66 6.82 2.86
N SER A 24 2.19 6.37 1.72
CA SER A 24 3.41 6.94 1.11
C SER A 24 3.25 8.42 0.81
N GLY A 25 2.13 8.84 0.22
CA GLY A 25 1.86 10.26 -0.02
C GLY A 25 1.80 11.08 1.26
N HIS A 26 1.21 10.53 2.32
CA HIS A 26 1.17 11.20 3.62
C HIS A 26 2.55 11.27 4.28
N LEU A 27 3.39 10.25 4.14
CA LEU A 27 4.77 10.28 4.62
C LEU A 27 5.58 11.36 3.90
N GLU A 28 5.48 11.48 2.58
CA GLU A 28 6.18 12.50 1.82
C GLU A 28 5.74 13.93 2.24
N LEU A 29 4.44 14.16 2.43
CA LEU A 29 3.95 15.42 3.00
C LEU A 29 4.45 15.65 4.42
N GLY A 30 4.42 14.61 5.26
CA GLY A 30 4.90 14.68 6.64
C GLY A 30 6.38 15.05 6.70
N LYS A 31 7.23 14.42 5.91
CA LYS A 31 8.65 14.74 5.78
C LYS A 31 8.87 16.20 5.37
N ALA A 32 8.14 16.66 4.34
CA ALA A 32 8.23 18.04 3.88
C ALA A 32 7.81 19.05 4.94
N ILE A 33 6.75 18.79 5.72
CA ILE A 33 6.27 19.67 6.80
C ILE A 33 7.28 19.71 7.96
N LEU A 34 7.90 18.57 8.28
CA LEU A 34 8.91 18.48 9.33
C LEU A 34 10.28 19.04 8.90
N GLY A 35 10.43 19.40 7.62
CA GLY A 35 11.69 19.94 7.09
C GLY A 35 12.79 18.88 7.01
N ASP A 36 12.42 17.64 6.70
CA ASP A 36 13.38 16.55 6.56
C ASP A 36 14.36 16.82 5.42
N ASN A 37 15.64 16.99 5.79
CA ASN A 37 16.75 17.19 4.87
C ASN A 37 17.66 15.95 4.80
N SER A 38 17.16 14.78 5.16
CA SER A 38 17.91 13.53 5.06
C SER A 38 18.26 13.25 3.59
N MET A 39 19.35 12.50 3.41
CA MET A 39 19.72 12.04 2.07
C MET A 39 18.62 11.14 1.49
N PRO A 40 18.37 11.17 0.19
CA PRO A 40 17.31 10.37 -0.44
C PRO A 40 17.35 8.89 -0.05
N GLU A 41 18.53 8.30 0.01
CA GLU A 41 18.75 6.91 0.40
C GLU A 41 18.31 6.61 1.85
N GLU A 42 18.63 7.51 2.79
CA GLU A 42 18.22 7.40 4.20
C GLU A 42 16.70 7.55 4.35
N SER A 43 16.13 8.50 3.63
CA SER A 43 14.69 8.76 3.59
C SER A 43 13.92 7.56 3.02
N MET A 44 14.44 6.93 1.95
CA MET A 44 13.87 5.73 1.35
C MET A 44 13.97 4.54 2.33
N LEU A 45 15.14 4.30 2.92
CA LEU A 45 15.33 3.22 3.89
C LEU A 45 14.34 3.36 5.06
N PHE A 46 14.18 4.57 5.59
CA PHE A 46 13.23 4.84 6.66
C PHE A 46 11.79 4.49 6.26
N THR A 47 11.37 4.90 5.06
CA THR A 47 10.04 4.57 4.51
C THR A 47 9.85 3.06 4.39
N VAL A 48 10.83 2.33 3.88
CA VAL A 48 10.79 0.86 3.78
C VAL A 48 10.66 0.21 5.16
N VAL A 49 11.42 0.69 6.16
CA VAL A 49 11.34 0.17 7.54
C VAL A 49 9.95 0.39 8.14
N LEU A 50 9.33 1.55 7.91
CA LEU A 50 7.98 1.82 8.38
C LEU A 50 6.94 0.89 7.74
N HIS A 51 7.00 0.69 6.42
CA HIS A 51 6.11 -0.25 5.73
C HIS A 51 6.33 -1.69 6.19
N PHE A 52 7.58 -2.10 6.43
CA PHE A 52 7.86 -3.41 6.99
C PHE A 52 7.29 -3.58 8.39
N ALA A 53 7.38 -2.56 9.24
CA ALA A 53 6.79 -2.58 10.58
C ALA A 53 5.26 -2.72 10.54
N THR A 54 4.57 -2.02 9.64
CA THR A 54 3.11 -2.15 9.47
C THR A 54 2.73 -3.52 8.89
N ALA A 55 3.52 -4.09 7.97
CA ALA A 55 3.33 -5.45 7.48
C ALA A 55 3.46 -6.49 8.61
N LEU A 56 4.48 -6.38 9.47
CA LEU A 56 4.62 -7.23 10.65
C LEU A 56 3.45 -7.08 11.63
N SER A 57 3.00 -5.86 11.87
CA SER A 57 1.82 -5.58 12.70
C SER A 57 0.58 -6.29 12.15
N THR A 58 0.35 -6.21 10.84
CA THR A 58 -0.74 -6.92 10.15
C THR A 58 -0.65 -8.42 10.36
N ILE A 59 0.53 -9.02 10.19
CA ILE A 59 0.75 -10.45 10.42
C ILE A 59 0.41 -10.85 11.87
N VAL A 60 0.81 -10.04 12.85
CA VAL A 60 0.54 -10.32 14.26
C VAL A 60 -0.95 -10.22 14.58
N VAL A 61 -1.63 -9.18 14.08
CA VAL A 61 -3.07 -8.95 14.33
C VAL A 61 -3.90 -10.06 13.66
N PHE A 62 -3.65 -10.35 12.39
CA PHE A 62 -4.41 -11.32 11.58
C PHE A 62 -3.78 -12.72 11.56
N ARG A 63 -2.92 -13.05 12.53
CA ARG A 63 -2.19 -14.32 12.55
C ARG A 63 -3.07 -15.56 12.48
N LYS A 64 -4.30 -15.50 13.00
CA LYS A 64 -5.24 -16.61 12.94
C LYS A 64 -5.79 -16.80 11.52
N ASP A 65 -6.27 -15.71 10.92
CA ASP A 65 -6.81 -15.72 9.56
C ASP A 65 -5.75 -16.16 8.56
N ILE A 66 -4.53 -15.62 8.68
CA ILE A 66 -3.38 -16.00 7.86
C ILE A 66 -3.06 -17.47 8.00
N ARG A 67 -3.04 -18.00 9.24
CA ARG A 67 -2.80 -19.42 9.50
C ARG A 67 -3.87 -20.29 8.86
N ASP A 68 -5.15 -19.92 8.98
CA ASP A 68 -6.26 -20.69 8.44
C ASP A 68 -6.21 -20.72 6.90
N ILE A 69 -5.96 -19.58 6.25
CA ILE A 69 -5.77 -19.47 4.81
C ILE A 69 -4.57 -20.32 4.33
N LEU A 70 -3.42 -20.21 5.00
CA LEU A 70 -2.23 -21.00 4.67
C LEU A 70 -2.47 -22.50 4.88
N THR A 71 -3.17 -22.88 5.93
CA THR A 71 -3.51 -24.28 6.20
C THR A 71 -4.46 -24.83 5.13
N GLY A 72 -5.42 -24.02 4.68
CA GLY A 72 -6.32 -24.37 3.58
C GLY A 72 -5.58 -24.51 2.25
N PHE A 73 -4.64 -23.63 1.96
CA PHE A 73 -3.79 -23.68 0.77
C PHE A 73 -2.88 -24.92 0.75
N LEU A 74 -2.27 -25.29 1.88
CA LEU A 74 -1.39 -26.46 2.01
C LEU A 74 -2.13 -27.81 1.86
N LYS A 75 -3.46 -27.83 1.81
CA LYS A 75 -4.22 -29.04 1.47
C LYS A 75 -4.12 -29.41 -0.02
N PHE A 76 -3.48 -28.59 -0.85
CA PHE A 76 -3.32 -28.78 -2.31
C PHE A 76 -4.64 -29.11 -3.04
N LYS A 77 -5.74 -28.49 -2.58
CA LYS A 77 -7.06 -28.61 -3.19
C LYS A 77 -7.49 -27.24 -3.71
N TRP A 78 -8.29 -27.25 -4.79
CA TRP A 78 -8.87 -26.03 -5.35
C TRP A 78 -10.05 -25.55 -4.49
N ASN A 79 -9.75 -25.10 -3.26
CA ASN A 79 -10.70 -24.58 -2.28
C ASN A 79 -10.77 -23.04 -2.31
N GLU A 80 -11.61 -22.45 -1.45
CA GLU A 80 -11.76 -21.00 -1.34
C GLU A 80 -10.44 -20.31 -0.96
N ASP A 81 -9.64 -20.89 -0.07
CA ASP A 81 -8.35 -20.34 0.37
C ASP A 81 -7.33 -20.31 -0.77
N THR A 82 -7.25 -21.40 -1.55
CA THR A 82 -6.38 -21.46 -2.74
C THR A 82 -6.80 -20.44 -3.80
N GLN A 83 -8.10 -20.29 -4.04
CA GLN A 83 -8.62 -19.28 -4.95
C GLN A 83 -8.34 -17.86 -4.45
N PHE A 84 -8.45 -17.63 -3.15
CA PHE A 84 -8.14 -16.33 -2.54
C PHE A 84 -6.66 -15.98 -2.72
N ILE A 85 -5.74 -16.88 -2.38
CA ILE A 85 -4.30 -16.68 -2.58
C ILE A 85 -3.96 -16.45 -4.05
N SER A 86 -4.56 -17.24 -4.96
CA SER A 86 -4.30 -17.07 -6.40
C SER A 86 -4.77 -15.73 -6.94
N LYS A 87 -5.86 -15.17 -6.43
CA LYS A 87 -6.33 -13.82 -6.78
C LYS A 87 -5.41 -12.74 -6.24
N ILE A 88 -4.91 -12.90 -4.99
CA ILE A 88 -3.90 -11.99 -4.44
C ILE A 88 -2.64 -12.03 -5.29
N ALA A 89 -2.11 -13.22 -5.60
CA ALA A 89 -0.94 -13.37 -6.44
C ALA A 89 -1.13 -12.71 -7.82
N LEU A 90 -2.30 -12.88 -8.43
CA LEU A 90 -2.64 -12.23 -9.70
C LEU A 90 -2.67 -10.70 -9.58
N SER A 91 -3.22 -10.17 -8.49
CA SER A 91 -3.27 -8.72 -8.26
C SER A 91 -1.91 -8.09 -7.98
N MET A 92 -0.92 -8.88 -7.54
CA MET A 92 0.44 -8.39 -7.32
C MET A 92 1.26 -8.27 -8.62
N LEU A 93 0.91 -9.02 -9.69
CA LEU A 93 1.69 -9.05 -10.91
C LEU A 93 1.83 -7.69 -11.61
N PRO A 94 0.77 -6.88 -11.81
CA PRO A 94 0.93 -5.57 -12.45
C PRO A 94 1.85 -4.64 -11.64
N ALA A 95 1.69 -4.58 -10.33
CA ALA A 95 2.52 -3.76 -9.46
C ALA A 95 4.00 -4.23 -9.47
N ALA A 96 4.24 -5.55 -9.46
CA ALA A 96 5.58 -6.10 -9.55
C ALA A 96 6.25 -5.76 -10.90
N VAL A 97 5.50 -5.88 -12.01
CA VAL A 97 6.05 -5.52 -13.34
C VAL A 97 6.38 -4.03 -13.40
N ILE A 98 5.50 -3.16 -12.94
CA ILE A 98 5.74 -1.71 -12.97
C ILE A 98 6.89 -1.34 -12.04
N GLY A 99 6.93 -1.86 -10.81
CA GLY A 99 8.01 -1.60 -9.86
C GLY A 99 9.38 -2.07 -10.35
N LEU A 100 9.46 -3.21 -11.07
CA LEU A 100 10.74 -3.73 -11.57
C LEU A 100 11.25 -3.05 -12.85
N PHE A 101 10.36 -2.57 -13.72
CA PHE A 101 10.75 -2.03 -15.02
C PHE A 101 10.67 -0.51 -15.11
N PHE A 102 9.96 0.16 -14.21
CA PHE A 102 9.70 1.60 -14.24
C PHE A 102 10.04 2.28 -12.90
N GLU A 103 10.87 1.66 -12.07
CA GLU A 103 11.27 2.19 -10.76
C GLU A 103 11.91 3.59 -10.87
N GLU A 104 12.87 3.75 -11.78
CA GLU A 104 13.58 5.01 -11.98
C GLU A 104 12.66 6.14 -12.47
N GLU A 105 11.72 5.84 -13.36
CA GLU A 105 10.74 6.79 -13.87
C GLU A 105 9.75 7.23 -12.78
N LEU A 106 9.33 6.27 -11.93
CA LEU A 106 8.45 6.56 -10.80
C LEU A 106 9.17 7.41 -9.74
N GLU A 107 10.42 7.11 -9.42
CA GLU A 107 11.21 7.90 -8.49
C GLU A 107 11.43 9.34 -9.00
N GLN A 108 11.71 9.52 -10.30
CA GLN A 108 11.84 10.85 -10.90
C GLN A 108 10.51 11.63 -10.89
N LEU A 109 9.39 10.95 -11.07
CA LEU A 109 8.07 11.58 -11.08
C LEU A 109 7.64 12.05 -9.69
N PHE A 110 7.90 11.25 -8.66
CA PHE A 110 7.45 11.50 -7.29
C PHE A 110 8.55 12.10 -6.40
N GLY A 111 9.82 11.97 -6.77
CA GLY A 111 10.96 12.42 -5.99
C GLY A 111 10.94 13.95 -5.74
N GLY A 112 10.54 14.34 -4.54
CA GLY A 112 10.54 15.73 -4.10
C GLY A 112 9.43 16.62 -4.67
N ASN A 113 8.52 16.10 -5.49
CA ASN A 113 7.42 16.90 -6.04
C ASN A 113 6.19 16.90 -5.13
N ILE A 114 6.29 17.61 -4.00
CA ILE A 114 5.25 17.69 -2.97
C ILE A 114 3.91 18.22 -3.52
N VAL A 115 3.94 19.11 -4.50
CA VAL A 115 2.71 19.64 -5.13
C VAL A 115 1.98 18.54 -5.89
N LEU A 116 2.72 17.71 -6.65
CA LEU A 116 2.14 16.57 -7.35
C LEU A 116 1.57 15.56 -6.37
N VAL A 117 2.30 15.20 -5.31
CA VAL A 117 1.83 14.30 -4.24
C VAL A 117 0.54 14.82 -3.62
N GLY A 118 0.48 16.10 -3.25
CA GLY A 118 -0.74 16.72 -2.70
C GLY A 118 -1.93 16.66 -3.66
N PHE A 119 -1.69 16.90 -4.95
CA PHE A 119 -2.75 16.82 -5.97
C PHE A 119 -3.27 15.37 -6.13
N MET A 120 -2.39 14.39 -6.14
CA MET A 120 -2.77 12.96 -6.22
C MET A 120 -3.54 12.51 -4.98
N LEU A 121 -3.19 13.01 -3.78
CA LEU A 121 -3.97 12.75 -2.57
C LEU A 121 -5.39 13.34 -2.64
N ILE A 122 -5.57 14.51 -3.25
CA ILE A 122 -6.90 15.09 -3.48
C ILE A 122 -7.71 14.18 -4.42
N ILE A 123 -7.10 13.69 -5.51
CA ILE A 123 -7.75 12.75 -6.43
C ILE A 123 -8.17 11.48 -5.69
N THR A 124 -7.26 10.89 -4.89
CA THR A 124 -7.56 9.71 -4.07
C THR A 124 -8.74 9.97 -3.12
N GLY A 125 -8.76 11.11 -2.44
CA GLY A 125 -9.85 11.51 -1.56
C GLY A 125 -11.19 11.64 -2.30
N LEU A 126 -11.21 12.19 -3.52
CA LEU A 126 -12.40 12.27 -4.36
C LEU A 126 -12.89 10.87 -4.80
N LEU A 127 -11.97 9.98 -5.17
CA LEU A 127 -12.31 8.60 -5.53
C LEU A 127 -12.91 7.84 -4.35
N LEU A 128 -12.35 8.00 -3.15
CA LEU A 128 -12.89 7.43 -1.92
C LEU A 128 -14.27 7.96 -1.58
N PHE A 129 -14.48 9.27 -1.73
CA PHE A 129 -15.81 9.88 -1.56
C PHE A 129 -16.85 9.31 -2.54
N LEU A 130 -16.46 9.06 -3.80
CA LEU A 130 -17.32 8.40 -4.78
C LEU A 130 -17.57 6.93 -4.43
N ALA A 131 -16.54 6.22 -3.96
CA ALA A 131 -16.63 4.83 -3.54
C ALA A 131 -17.58 4.65 -2.35
N ASP A 132 -17.53 5.56 -1.36
CA ASP A 132 -18.44 5.56 -0.20
C ASP A 132 -19.92 5.69 -0.60
N ARG A 133 -20.18 6.40 -1.68
CA ARG A 133 -21.54 6.57 -2.25
C ARG A 133 -21.97 5.43 -3.18
N ALA A 134 -21.05 4.52 -3.53
CA ALA A 134 -21.39 3.39 -4.38
C ALA A 134 -22.24 2.37 -3.62
N LYS A 135 -23.17 1.73 -4.35
CA LYS A 135 -23.99 0.68 -3.75
C LYS A 135 -23.14 -0.54 -3.43
N ASN A 136 -23.24 -1.02 -2.19
CA ASN A 136 -22.62 -2.28 -1.81
C ASN A 136 -23.19 -3.44 -2.65
N THR A 137 -22.33 -4.13 -3.35
CA THR A 137 -22.66 -5.36 -4.06
C THR A 137 -22.05 -6.53 -3.29
N ASN A 138 -22.89 -7.51 -2.93
CA ASN A 138 -22.40 -8.78 -2.30
C ASN A 138 -21.70 -9.70 -3.32
N LYS A 139 -21.06 -9.13 -4.34
CA LYS A 139 -20.38 -9.88 -5.39
C LYS A 139 -19.03 -10.38 -4.87
N LYS A 140 -18.77 -11.69 -5.03
CA LYS A 140 -17.42 -12.23 -4.80
C LYS A 140 -16.45 -11.67 -5.84
N VAL A 141 -15.25 -11.28 -5.39
CA VAL A 141 -14.18 -10.80 -6.27
C VAL A 141 -13.82 -11.89 -7.28
N SER A 142 -13.92 -11.57 -8.57
CA SER A 142 -13.49 -12.45 -9.67
C SER A 142 -11.98 -12.30 -9.94
N TYR A 143 -11.42 -13.14 -10.81
CA TYR A 143 -10.03 -13.00 -11.27
C TYR A 143 -9.81 -11.72 -12.09
N ILE A 144 -10.81 -11.31 -12.86
CA ILE A 144 -10.77 -10.03 -13.61
C ILE A 144 -10.75 -8.86 -12.62
N ASP A 145 -11.61 -8.89 -11.60
CA ASP A 145 -11.63 -7.86 -10.57
C ASP A 145 -10.27 -7.79 -9.85
N ALA A 146 -9.64 -8.94 -9.52
CA ALA A 146 -8.32 -9.00 -8.90
C ALA A 146 -7.23 -8.40 -9.81
N PHE A 147 -7.26 -8.66 -11.10
CA PHE A 147 -6.32 -8.08 -12.06
C PHE A 147 -6.50 -6.56 -12.20
N VAL A 148 -7.74 -6.08 -12.27
CA VAL A 148 -8.07 -4.63 -12.31
C VAL A 148 -7.60 -3.94 -11.03
N ILE A 149 -7.81 -4.56 -9.86
CA ILE A 149 -7.27 -4.05 -8.58
C ILE A 149 -5.75 -3.94 -8.66
N GLY A 150 -5.09 -4.97 -9.21
CA GLY A 150 -3.63 -4.98 -9.38
C GLY A 150 -3.12 -3.84 -10.26
N ILE A 151 -3.79 -3.54 -11.38
CA ILE A 151 -3.46 -2.38 -12.23
C ILE A 151 -3.66 -1.07 -11.44
N SER A 152 -4.77 -0.95 -10.72
CA SER A 152 -5.05 0.27 -9.94
C SER A 152 -4.06 0.50 -8.81
N GLN A 153 -3.39 -0.54 -8.31
CA GLN A 153 -2.35 -0.44 -7.28
C GLN A 153 -0.96 -0.15 -7.85
N ALA A 154 -0.78 -0.34 -9.15
CA ALA A 154 0.49 -0.14 -9.83
C ALA A 154 0.67 1.30 -10.38
N ILE A 155 -0.37 2.13 -10.31
CA ILE A 155 -0.44 3.52 -10.75
C ILE A 155 -0.56 4.43 -9.52
#